data_53f448f1aed9d69ec7da4ed8471596f0
#
_entry.id   53f448f1aed9d69ec7da4ed8471596f0
#
_cell.length_a   1.000
_cell.length_b   1.000
_cell.length_c   1.000
_cell.angle_alpha   90.00
_cell.angle_beta   90.00
_cell.angle_gamma   90.00
#
_symmetry.space_group_name_H-M   'P 1'
#
loop_
_entity.id
_entity.type
_entity.pdbx_description
1 polymer ?
#
loop_
_entity_poly.entity_id
_entity_poly.type
_entity_poly.pdbx_seq_one_letter_code
_entity_poly.pdbx_strand_id
1 'polypeptide(L)'
;MRRIAVCSTIVVSVFLAGQVAAQVQTEVPAVIPGARPSTIEHIKIHGKSLEGNLEGNAVDRDVIVFLPPSYSKDKHRRYPVVYALHGYSIGAEQWTQEIHVPQTIEGAFAQGAREMIVVLPDSKTMHNGSMYSSSVTTGDFENFIAHDVVSSSMRITGRFRIARVVGWWATRWGDMVHRGSA
;
A
#
# COMPACT_ATOMS: atom_id res chain seq x y z
N MET A 1 24.79 16.82 -71.67
CA MET A 1 23.67 16.70 -70.76
C MET A 1 24.11 15.86 -69.57
N ARG A 2 24.45 16.51 -68.45
CA ARG A 2 24.85 15.82 -67.20
C ARG A 2 23.62 15.70 -66.29
N ARG A 3 23.22 14.48 -65.96
CA ARG A 3 22.15 14.22 -65.01
C ARG A 3 22.75 14.19 -63.59
N ILE A 4 22.34 15.12 -62.75
CA ILE A 4 22.70 15.17 -61.31
C ILE A 4 21.67 14.28 -60.59
N ALA A 5 22.14 13.18 -60.02
CA ALA A 5 21.33 12.35 -59.10
C ALA A 5 21.40 12.97 -57.72
N VAL A 6 20.25 13.45 -57.24
CA VAL A 6 20.10 13.92 -55.85
C VAL A 6 19.74 12.71 -55.01
N CYS A 7 20.69 12.31 -54.15
CA CYS A 7 20.47 11.24 -53.17
C CYS A 7 19.88 11.87 -51.90
N SER A 8 18.56 11.66 -51.73
CA SER A 8 17.85 12.09 -50.50
C SER A 8 18.10 11.10 -49.38
N THR A 9 18.92 11.47 -48.45
CA THR A 9 19.15 10.70 -47.19
C THR A 9 18.04 11.02 -46.21
N ILE A 10 17.14 10.07 -46.00
CA ILE A 10 16.11 10.17 -44.97
C ILE A 10 16.76 9.78 -43.63
N VAL A 11 16.97 10.76 -42.73
CA VAL A 11 17.38 10.51 -41.37
C VAL A 11 16.14 10.18 -40.55
N VAL A 12 15.96 8.91 -40.20
CA VAL A 12 14.92 8.46 -39.30
C VAL A 12 15.45 8.63 -37.87
N SER A 13 15.03 9.71 -37.22
CA SER A 13 15.31 9.92 -35.79
C SER A 13 14.34 9.05 -34.98
N VAL A 14 14.85 7.95 -34.41
CA VAL A 14 14.11 7.12 -33.47
C VAL A 14 14.16 7.84 -32.11
N PHE A 15 13.07 8.49 -31.75
CA PHE A 15 12.87 8.97 -30.38
C PHE A 15 12.58 7.76 -29.48
N LEU A 16 13.58 7.28 -28.75
CA LEU A 16 13.36 6.45 -27.57
C LEU A 16 12.74 7.34 -26.49
N ALA A 17 11.41 7.35 -26.42
CA ALA A 17 10.70 7.87 -25.24
C ALA A 17 10.93 6.90 -24.11
N GLY A 18 11.98 7.11 -23.31
CA GLY A 18 12.16 6.46 -22.03
C GLY A 18 10.96 6.82 -21.14
N GLN A 19 10.18 5.84 -20.74
CA GLN A 19 9.17 6.04 -19.72
C GLN A 19 9.89 6.31 -18.40
N VAL A 20 9.99 7.55 -18.03
CA VAL A 20 10.41 7.93 -16.67
C VAL A 20 9.22 7.59 -15.77
N ALA A 21 9.23 6.40 -15.19
CA ALA A 21 8.38 6.11 -14.05
C ALA A 21 8.79 7.09 -12.94
N ALA A 22 7.89 8.01 -12.59
CA ALA A 22 8.09 8.90 -11.45
C ALA A 22 8.02 8.04 -10.18
N GLN A 23 9.15 7.49 -9.77
CA GLN A 23 9.30 6.85 -8.46
C GLN A 23 9.49 7.95 -7.44
N VAL A 24 8.62 8.00 -6.46
CA VAL A 24 8.81 8.84 -5.27
C VAL A 24 9.84 8.12 -4.40
N GLN A 25 11.12 8.42 -4.62
CA GLN A 25 12.16 7.95 -3.70
C GLN A 25 12.17 8.89 -2.49
N THR A 26 11.81 8.34 -1.35
CA THR A 26 12.04 9.02 -0.07
C THR A 26 13.42 8.67 0.45
N GLU A 27 14.01 9.57 1.22
CA GLU A 27 15.27 9.26 1.90
C GLU A 27 15.08 8.10 2.87
N VAL A 28 16.04 7.17 2.90
CA VAL A 28 16.03 6.06 3.86
C VAL A 28 16.11 6.67 5.26
N PRO A 29 15.15 6.40 6.16
CA PRO A 29 15.21 6.91 7.51
C PRO A 29 16.51 6.47 8.22
N ALA A 30 17.10 7.37 8.98
CA ALA A 30 18.28 7.04 9.77
C ALA A 30 17.96 5.91 10.75
N VAL A 31 18.89 4.97 10.91
CA VAL A 31 18.74 3.89 11.89
C VAL A 31 18.74 4.48 13.29
N ILE A 32 17.66 4.30 14.02
CA ILE A 32 17.54 4.77 15.40
C ILE A 32 18.22 3.76 16.34
N PRO A 33 19.16 4.18 17.20
CA PRO A 33 19.78 3.29 18.17
C PRO A 33 18.75 2.59 19.05
N GLY A 34 18.86 1.27 19.17
CA GLY A 34 17.91 0.46 19.95
C GLY A 34 16.62 0.07 19.21
N ALA A 35 16.46 0.44 17.95
CA ALA A 35 15.37 -0.04 17.12
C ALA A 35 15.43 -1.57 17.01
N ARG A 36 14.29 -2.21 17.25
CA ARG A 36 14.13 -3.66 17.16
C ARG A 36 13.29 -3.99 15.92
N PRO A 37 13.66 -5.02 15.15
CA PRO A 37 12.96 -5.34 13.93
C PRO A 37 11.51 -5.81 14.20
N SER A 38 10.64 -5.42 13.32
CA SER A 38 9.27 -5.90 13.20
C SER A 38 9.25 -7.22 12.45
N THR A 39 8.27 -8.08 12.71
CA THR A 39 8.02 -9.26 11.89
C THR A 39 7.07 -8.87 10.76
N ILE A 40 7.44 -9.19 9.52
CA ILE A 40 6.62 -8.91 8.35
C ILE A 40 5.96 -10.20 7.90
N GLU A 41 4.65 -10.19 7.78
CA GLU A 41 3.86 -11.31 7.26
C GLU A 41 3.15 -10.88 5.98
N HIS A 42 3.26 -11.70 4.95
CA HIS A 42 2.50 -11.56 3.70
C HIS A 42 1.34 -12.55 3.74
N ILE A 43 0.12 -12.05 3.74
CA ILE A 43 -1.09 -12.85 3.77
C ILE A 43 -1.95 -12.54 2.56
N LYS A 44 -2.81 -13.48 2.20
CA LYS A 44 -3.80 -13.27 1.15
C LYS A 44 -5.19 -13.29 1.76
N ILE A 45 -5.98 -12.27 1.46
CA ILE A 45 -7.34 -12.12 1.95
C ILE A 45 -8.29 -12.19 0.76
N HIS A 46 -9.28 -13.07 0.86
CA HIS A 46 -10.38 -13.14 -0.08
C HIS A 46 -11.34 -11.97 0.20
N GLY A 47 -11.45 -11.08 -0.79
CA GLY A 47 -12.37 -9.94 -0.74
C GLY A 47 -13.74 -10.31 -1.28
N LYS A 48 -14.65 -10.75 -0.40
CA LYS A 48 -16.02 -11.05 -0.80
C LYS A 48 -16.71 -9.84 -1.42
N SER A 49 -16.41 -8.66 -0.93
CA SER A 49 -16.91 -7.39 -1.45
C SER A 49 -16.42 -7.07 -2.87
N LEU A 50 -15.38 -7.76 -3.35
CA LEU A 50 -14.82 -7.58 -4.69
C LEU A 50 -15.37 -8.57 -5.71
N GLU A 51 -16.13 -9.56 -5.27
CA GLU A 51 -16.71 -10.56 -6.19
C GLU A 51 -17.64 -9.91 -7.21
N GLY A 52 -17.59 -10.40 -8.45
CA GLY A 52 -18.45 -9.93 -9.52
C GLY A 52 -18.09 -8.56 -10.10
N ASN A 53 -16.92 -7.99 -9.79
CA ASN A 53 -16.48 -6.76 -10.43
C ASN A 53 -16.29 -6.95 -11.94
N LEU A 54 -16.72 -5.95 -12.70
CA LEU A 54 -16.76 -6.05 -14.18
C LEU A 54 -15.39 -5.94 -14.85
N GLU A 55 -14.39 -5.39 -14.18
CA GLU A 55 -13.02 -5.28 -14.67
C GLU A 55 -12.22 -6.58 -14.56
N GLY A 56 -12.70 -7.59 -13.83
CA GLY A 56 -11.94 -8.81 -13.56
C GLY A 56 -10.76 -8.60 -12.62
N ASN A 57 -10.81 -7.58 -11.76
CA ASN A 57 -9.83 -7.40 -10.70
C ASN A 57 -9.82 -8.62 -9.78
N ALA A 58 -8.63 -9.08 -9.40
CA ALA A 58 -8.48 -10.21 -8.50
C ALA A 58 -9.22 -9.96 -7.18
N VAL A 59 -9.98 -10.95 -6.73
CA VAL A 59 -10.72 -10.91 -5.45
C VAL A 59 -9.83 -11.30 -4.27
N ASP A 60 -8.83 -12.16 -4.52
CA ASP A 60 -7.83 -12.53 -3.52
C ASP A 60 -6.70 -11.48 -3.54
N ARG A 61 -6.63 -10.69 -2.49
CA ARG A 61 -5.73 -9.54 -2.39
C ARG A 61 -4.58 -9.81 -1.43
N ASP A 62 -3.40 -9.36 -1.80
CA ASP A 62 -2.24 -9.40 -0.93
C ASP A 62 -2.36 -8.34 0.17
N VAL A 63 -1.97 -8.72 1.38
CA VAL A 63 -1.97 -7.84 2.54
C VAL A 63 -0.68 -8.03 3.31
N ILE A 64 0.03 -6.94 3.58
CA ILE A 64 1.27 -6.96 4.35
C ILE A 64 0.92 -6.58 5.79
N VAL A 65 1.37 -7.38 6.74
CA VAL A 65 1.15 -7.17 8.16
C VAL A 65 2.48 -6.99 8.87
N PHE A 66 2.66 -5.86 9.52
CA PHE A 66 3.81 -5.58 10.37
C PHE A 66 3.45 -5.82 11.83
N LEU A 67 4.09 -6.82 12.42
CA LEU A 67 3.92 -7.17 13.82
C LEU A 67 5.01 -6.52 14.66
N PRO A 68 4.68 -5.84 15.77
CA PRO A 68 5.66 -5.12 16.57
C PRO A 68 6.64 -6.07 17.28
N PRO A 69 7.83 -5.59 17.67
CA PRO A 69 8.90 -6.42 18.24
C PRO A 69 8.52 -7.21 19.52
N SER A 70 7.50 -6.76 20.26
CA SER A 70 7.02 -7.48 21.45
C SER A 70 5.93 -8.51 21.15
N TYR A 71 5.45 -8.61 19.89
CA TYR A 71 4.30 -9.45 19.53
C TYR A 71 4.49 -10.93 19.87
N SER A 72 5.66 -11.48 19.59
CA SER A 72 5.99 -12.89 19.89
C SER A 72 6.27 -13.14 21.38
N LYS A 73 6.69 -12.10 22.13
CA LYS A 73 7.14 -12.21 23.53
C LYS A 73 5.98 -12.23 24.52
N ASP A 74 4.93 -11.46 24.25
CA ASP A 74 3.77 -11.35 25.13
C ASP A 74 2.50 -11.80 24.38
N LYS A 75 2.11 -13.05 24.63
CA LYS A 75 0.93 -13.66 23.99
C LYS A 75 -0.40 -13.08 24.48
N HIS A 76 -0.41 -12.38 25.60
CA HIS A 76 -1.62 -11.81 26.20
C HIS A 76 -1.79 -10.32 25.87
N ARG A 77 -0.73 -9.68 25.37
CA ARG A 77 -0.77 -8.27 25.02
C ARG A 77 -1.65 -8.05 23.79
N ARG A 78 -2.51 -7.04 23.86
CA ARG A 78 -3.32 -6.58 22.75
C ARG A 78 -2.76 -5.29 22.19
N TYR A 79 -2.77 -5.18 20.87
CA TYR A 79 -2.20 -4.06 20.14
C TYR A 79 -3.29 -3.29 19.43
N PRO A 80 -3.18 -1.96 19.34
CA PRO A 80 -3.96 -1.19 18.37
C PRO A 80 -3.55 -1.62 16.96
N VAL A 81 -4.48 -1.53 16.02
CA VAL A 81 -4.23 -1.82 14.62
C VAL A 81 -4.40 -0.56 13.80
N VAL A 82 -3.46 -0.33 12.91
CA VAL A 82 -3.49 0.75 11.94
C VAL A 82 -3.57 0.14 10.55
N TYR A 83 -4.58 0.52 9.77
CA TYR A 83 -4.68 0.18 8.37
C TYR A 83 -4.08 1.32 7.57
N ALA A 84 -2.93 1.06 6.92
CA ALA A 84 -2.24 2.03 6.10
C ALA A 84 -2.59 1.77 4.63
N LEU A 85 -3.09 2.79 3.96
CA LEU A 85 -3.57 2.71 2.59
C LEU A 85 -2.55 3.34 1.65
N HIS A 86 -2.11 2.59 0.64
CA HIS A 86 -1.15 3.07 -0.35
C HIS A 86 -1.78 4.08 -1.32
N GLY A 87 -0.93 4.84 -2.02
CA GLY A 87 -1.36 5.83 -3.00
C GLY A 87 -1.83 5.24 -4.33
N TYR A 88 -2.29 6.12 -5.22
CA TYR A 88 -2.66 5.78 -6.59
C TYR A 88 -1.41 5.34 -7.39
N SER A 89 -1.60 4.45 -8.34
CA SER A 89 -0.61 3.86 -9.25
C SER A 89 0.46 2.94 -8.66
N ILE A 90 0.49 2.76 -7.35
CA ILE A 90 1.38 1.82 -6.67
C ILE A 90 0.58 0.75 -5.94
N GLY A 91 1.20 -0.41 -5.66
CA GLY A 91 0.65 -1.45 -4.78
C GLY A 91 1.24 -1.37 -3.39
N ALA A 92 0.73 -2.19 -2.47
CA ALA A 92 1.19 -2.22 -1.07
C ALA A 92 2.67 -2.54 -0.95
N GLU A 93 3.18 -3.51 -1.73
CA GLU A 93 4.59 -3.90 -1.71
C GLU A 93 5.51 -2.78 -2.16
N GLN A 94 5.23 -2.18 -3.32
CA GLN A 94 6.02 -1.07 -3.85
C GLN A 94 6.01 0.11 -2.88
N TRP A 95 4.85 0.46 -2.34
CA TRP A 95 4.71 1.55 -1.38
C TRP A 95 5.52 1.29 -0.09
N THR A 96 5.49 0.05 0.41
CA THR A 96 6.29 -0.38 1.56
C THR A 96 7.78 -0.13 1.36
N GLN A 97 8.28 -0.42 0.15
CA GLN A 97 9.68 -0.24 -0.20
C GLN A 97 10.03 1.23 -0.39
N GLU A 98 9.20 1.98 -1.13
CA GLU A 98 9.49 3.38 -1.47
C GLU A 98 9.51 4.32 -0.26
N ILE A 99 8.64 4.10 0.73
CA ILE A 99 8.59 4.93 1.95
C ILE A 99 9.27 4.26 3.16
N HIS A 100 9.97 3.15 2.95
CA HIS A 100 10.71 2.44 3.99
C HIS A 100 9.87 2.15 5.24
N VAL A 101 8.66 1.55 5.06
CA VAL A 101 7.71 1.31 6.15
C VAL A 101 8.33 0.60 7.35
N PRO A 102 9.10 -0.51 7.19
CA PRO A 102 9.71 -1.18 8.33
C PRO A 102 10.59 -0.25 9.17
N GLN A 103 11.52 0.45 8.53
CA GLN A 103 12.45 1.35 9.20
C GLN A 103 11.73 2.51 9.91
N THR A 104 10.69 3.04 9.27
CA THR A 104 9.88 4.12 9.81
C THR A 104 9.15 3.72 11.09
N ILE A 105 8.45 2.57 11.08
CA ILE A 105 7.70 2.10 12.25
C ILE A 105 8.61 1.62 13.38
N GLU A 106 9.71 0.95 13.05
CA GLU A 106 10.72 0.49 14.01
C GLU A 106 11.41 1.66 14.71
N GLY A 107 11.76 2.69 13.93
CA GLY A 107 12.31 3.94 14.47
C GLY A 107 11.31 4.66 15.38
N ALA A 108 10.05 4.73 15.00
CA ALA A 108 9.00 5.32 15.81
C ALA A 108 8.84 4.57 17.16
N PHE A 109 8.84 3.24 17.15
CA PHE A 109 8.78 2.43 18.37
C PHE A 109 10.00 2.66 19.27
N ALA A 110 11.20 2.76 18.68
CA ALA A 110 12.42 3.05 19.44
C ALA A 110 12.40 4.44 20.08
N GLN A 111 11.71 5.39 19.48
CA GLN A 111 11.49 6.73 20.02
C GLN A 111 10.32 6.84 21.02
N GLY A 112 9.72 5.72 21.39
CA GLY A 112 8.68 5.67 22.41
C GLY A 112 7.24 5.69 21.88
N ALA A 113 7.04 5.61 20.58
CA ALA A 113 5.70 5.40 20.06
C ALA A 113 5.12 4.06 20.55
N ARG A 114 3.82 4.05 20.84
CA ARG A 114 3.15 2.83 21.27
C ARG A 114 3.19 1.78 20.16
N GLU A 115 3.69 0.59 20.50
CA GLU A 115 3.68 -0.54 19.57
C GLU A 115 2.27 -0.86 19.08
N MET A 116 2.14 -1.05 17.78
CA MET A 116 0.90 -1.31 17.08
C MET A 116 1.13 -2.34 15.97
N ILE A 117 0.08 -2.97 15.51
CA ILE A 117 0.08 -3.78 14.29
C ILE A 117 -0.24 -2.84 13.13
N VAL A 118 0.53 -2.89 12.06
CA VAL A 118 0.25 -2.11 10.84
C VAL A 118 -0.13 -3.08 9.73
N VAL A 119 -1.27 -2.82 9.09
CA VAL A 119 -1.85 -3.66 8.03
C VAL A 119 -1.91 -2.83 6.76
N LEU A 120 -1.27 -3.31 5.70
CA LEU A 120 -1.25 -2.67 4.38
C LEU A 120 -1.96 -3.58 3.37
N PRO A 121 -3.24 -3.35 3.10
CA PRO A 121 -3.95 -4.07 2.05
C PRO A 121 -3.59 -3.52 0.68
N ASP A 122 -3.40 -4.42 -0.30
CA ASP A 122 -3.24 -4.02 -1.69
C ASP A 122 -4.59 -3.73 -2.33
N SER A 123 -4.76 -2.53 -2.85
CA SER A 123 -5.97 -2.06 -3.54
C SER A 123 -5.68 -1.55 -4.96
N LYS A 124 -4.53 -1.95 -5.53
CA LYS A 124 -4.20 -1.63 -6.92
C LYS A 124 -5.10 -2.42 -7.87
N THR A 125 -5.70 -1.74 -8.84
CA THR A 125 -6.54 -2.31 -9.90
C THR A 125 -5.79 -2.29 -11.23
N MET A 126 -6.38 -2.87 -12.29
CA MET A 126 -5.81 -2.77 -13.62
C MET A 126 -5.75 -1.32 -14.13
N HIS A 127 -6.54 -0.40 -13.57
CA HIS A 127 -6.50 1.04 -13.83
C HIS A 127 -5.69 1.82 -12.77
N ASN A 128 -4.70 1.19 -12.15
CA ASN A 128 -3.75 1.77 -11.21
C ASN A 128 -4.30 2.15 -9.83
N GLY A 129 -5.56 1.93 -9.53
CA GLY A 129 -6.07 2.17 -8.18
C GLY A 129 -7.59 2.12 -8.11
N SER A 130 -8.08 1.72 -6.95
CA SER A 130 -9.52 1.60 -6.66
C SER A 130 -10.12 2.89 -6.11
N MET A 131 -9.28 3.87 -5.75
CA MET A 131 -9.66 5.06 -4.97
C MET A 131 -10.36 4.72 -3.65
N TYR A 132 -10.25 3.45 -3.21
CA TYR A 132 -10.94 2.90 -2.02
C TYR A 132 -12.44 3.19 -2.03
N SER A 133 -13.05 3.22 -3.20
CA SER A 133 -14.47 3.51 -3.40
C SER A 133 -15.26 2.25 -3.71
N SER A 134 -16.58 2.32 -3.51
CA SER A 134 -17.51 1.30 -3.95
C SER A 134 -17.86 1.50 -5.42
N SER A 135 -17.66 0.48 -6.25
CA SER A 135 -17.96 0.51 -7.67
C SER A 135 -18.34 -0.87 -8.19
N VAL A 136 -19.38 -0.97 -8.98
CA VAL A 136 -19.74 -2.22 -9.68
C VAL A 136 -18.65 -2.59 -10.70
N THR A 137 -17.98 -1.61 -11.27
CA THR A 137 -16.96 -1.81 -12.29
C THR A 137 -15.67 -2.34 -11.68
N THR A 138 -15.09 -1.61 -10.73
CA THR A 138 -13.79 -1.96 -10.14
C THR A 138 -13.89 -2.94 -8.97
N GLY A 139 -15.04 -3.00 -8.30
CA GLY A 139 -15.29 -3.72 -7.06
C GLY A 139 -15.57 -2.77 -5.90
N ASP A 140 -16.16 -3.28 -4.83
CA ASP A 140 -16.44 -2.53 -3.62
C ASP A 140 -15.23 -2.54 -2.68
N PHE A 141 -14.24 -1.70 -3.01
CA PHE A 141 -13.01 -1.59 -2.21
C PHE A 141 -13.23 -0.90 -0.87
N GLU A 142 -14.28 -0.10 -0.72
CA GLU A 142 -14.64 0.48 0.58
C GLU A 142 -15.00 -0.62 1.57
N ASN A 143 -15.92 -1.52 1.21
CA ASN A 143 -16.28 -2.66 2.05
C ASN A 143 -15.16 -3.69 2.15
N PHE A 144 -14.34 -3.86 1.11
CA PHE A 144 -13.16 -4.71 1.21
C PHE A 144 -12.25 -4.27 2.36
N ILE A 145 -11.93 -2.98 2.46
CA ILE A 145 -11.09 -2.46 3.54
C ILE A 145 -11.84 -2.50 4.89
N ALA A 146 -13.06 -1.95 4.93
CA ALA A 146 -13.78 -1.75 6.18
C ALA A 146 -14.29 -3.05 6.82
N HIS A 147 -14.55 -4.07 6.02
CA HIS A 147 -15.15 -5.32 6.49
C HIS A 147 -14.29 -6.55 6.23
N ASP A 148 -13.89 -6.81 4.97
CA ASP A 148 -13.19 -8.06 4.65
C ASP A 148 -11.79 -8.10 5.27
N VAL A 149 -11.00 -7.03 5.11
CA VAL A 149 -9.66 -6.93 5.68
C VAL A 149 -9.71 -6.87 7.21
N VAL A 150 -10.60 -6.06 7.78
CA VAL A 150 -10.75 -5.94 9.24
C VAL A 150 -11.14 -7.28 9.86
N SER A 151 -12.16 -7.95 9.33
CA SER A 151 -12.64 -9.23 9.86
C SER A 151 -11.62 -10.34 9.73
N SER A 152 -10.87 -10.37 8.63
CA SER A 152 -9.83 -11.38 8.38
C SER A 152 -8.61 -11.14 9.26
N SER A 153 -8.15 -9.90 9.39
CA SER A 153 -7.02 -9.57 10.25
C SER A 153 -7.31 -9.85 11.73
N MET A 154 -8.54 -9.63 12.19
CA MET A 154 -8.96 -10.01 13.55
C MET A 154 -8.87 -11.53 13.77
N ARG A 155 -9.24 -12.35 12.80
CA ARG A 155 -9.15 -13.82 12.91
C ARG A 155 -7.72 -14.31 12.94
N ILE A 156 -6.86 -13.74 12.11
CA ILE A 156 -5.47 -14.18 11.95
C ILE A 156 -4.65 -13.85 13.20
N THR A 157 -4.80 -12.70 13.77
CA THR A 157 -3.94 -12.27 14.88
C THR A 157 -4.55 -12.46 16.26
N GLY A 158 -5.88 -12.56 16.38
CA GLY A 158 -6.59 -12.81 17.65
C GLY A 158 -6.30 -11.82 18.79
N ARG A 159 -5.51 -10.77 18.55
CA ARG A 159 -4.94 -9.90 19.60
C ARG A 159 -5.27 -8.42 19.43
N PHE A 160 -6.35 -8.10 18.74
CA PHE A 160 -6.77 -6.73 18.56
C PHE A 160 -7.42 -6.16 19.81
N ARG A 161 -7.09 -4.94 20.14
CA ARG A 161 -7.78 -4.21 21.20
C ARG A 161 -8.72 -3.13 20.67
N ILE A 162 -8.36 -2.45 19.59
CA ILE A 162 -9.18 -1.44 18.91
C ILE A 162 -8.60 -1.27 17.51
N ALA A 163 -9.41 -1.46 16.49
CA ALA A 163 -9.04 -1.07 15.14
C ALA A 163 -9.25 0.45 15.00
N ARG A 164 -8.19 1.18 14.72
CA ARG A 164 -8.30 2.57 14.29
C ARG A 164 -7.84 2.63 12.84
N VAL A 165 -8.75 2.94 11.94
CA VAL A 165 -8.38 3.20 10.55
C VAL A 165 -7.70 4.56 10.51
N VAL A 166 -6.42 4.58 10.19
CA VAL A 166 -5.68 5.79 9.90
C VAL A 166 -5.36 5.75 8.41
N GLY A 167 -6.14 6.47 7.62
CA GLY A 167 -5.82 6.68 6.22
C GLY A 167 -4.67 7.68 6.12
N TRP A 168 -3.51 7.24 5.67
CA TRP A 168 -2.45 8.13 5.22
C TRP A 168 -2.62 8.34 3.72
N TRP A 169 -3.20 9.47 3.36
CA TRP A 169 -3.11 9.97 2.00
C TRP A 169 -1.71 10.55 1.83
N ALA A 170 -0.86 9.84 1.14
CA ALA A 170 0.38 10.41 0.68
C ALA A 170 0.03 11.53 -0.32
N THR A 171 0.00 12.74 0.23
CA THR A 171 0.23 14.04 -0.39
C THR A 171 -0.26 14.25 -1.81
N ARG A 172 -1.36 14.94 -1.94
CA ARG A 172 -1.64 16.06 -2.86
C ARG A 172 -3.11 16.32 -3.16
N TRP A 173 -4.03 15.67 -2.47
CA TRP A 173 -5.44 16.09 -2.52
C TRP A 173 -5.89 16.36 -1.09
N GLY A 174 -6.08 17.64 -0.82
CA GLY A 174 -6.39 18.13 0.51
C GLY A 174 -7.68 17.55 1.09
N ASP A 175 -7.66 17.42 2.40
CA ASP A 175 -8.79 17.41 3.31
C ASP A 175 -10.00 16.54 2.97
N MET A 176 -9.90 15.25 3.24
CA MET A 176 -11.08 14.46 3.54
C MET A 176 -10.79 13.49 4.69
N VAL A 177 -10.81 14.03 5.89
CA VAL A 177 -10.83 13.25 7.13
C VAL A 177 -12.27 12.80 7.35
N HIS A 178 -12.60 11.56 7.00
CA HIS A 178 -13.80 10.95 7.55
C HIS A 178 -13.56 10.65 9.03
N ARG A 179 -14.05 11.54 9.87
CA ARG A 179 -14.30 11.23 11.28
C ARG A 179 -15.48 10.26 11.30
N GLY A 180 -15.20 8.99 11.43
CA GLY A 180 -16.19 8.03 11.87
C GLY A 180 -16.57 8.40 13.30
N SER A 181 -17.76 8.95 13.49
CA SER A 181 -18.39 9.17 14.78
C SER A 181 -18.67 7.85 15.47
N ALA A 182 -18.54 7.89 16.76
CA ALA A 182 -18.68 6.92 17.83
C ALA A 182 -19.71 5.81 17.66
#